data_b0706c3c36993b8f6cfe3b3c5781aa18
#
_entry.id   b0706c3c36993b8f6cfe3b3c5781aa18
#
_cell.length_a   1.000
_cell.length_b   1.000
_cell.length_c   1.000
_cell.angle_alpha   90.00
_cell.angle_beta   90.00
_cell.angle_gamma   90.00
#
_symmetry.space_group_name_H-M   'P 1'
#
loop_
_entity.id
_entity.type
_entity.pdbx_description
1 polymer ?
#
loop_
_entity_poly.entity_id
_entity_poly.type
_entity_poly.pdbx_seq_one_letter_code
_entity_poly.pdbx_strand_id
1 'polypeptide(L)'
;LHKCDYSASAGLDCEKVNDFLTDSLNNWKNTRNIHYNELQEFCIKNTDSNLIVTAPTGMGKTEAGLLWCGDNKCFFVLPLKTAINAMYERIKKLCGDNSQEDYKERVALVHSDMKSYYLEDSIISGKNYDFAYAQCSKQLALPITICTPDQIFDFALKYAGYEYKLAVASYSKFIIDEIQMYSPDVL
;
A
#
# COMPACT_ATOMS: atom_id res chain seq x y z
N LEU A 1 -13.56 16.06 6.84
CA LEU A 1 -15.03 16.14 6.73
C LEU A 1 -15.57 15.43 5.49
N HIS A 2 -15.19 15.80 4.25
CA HIS A 2 -15.71 15.18 3.02
C HIS A 2 -15.50 13.66 2.96
N LYS A 3 -14.31 13.15 3.34
CA LYS A 3 -14.05 11.70 3.36
C LYS A 3 -15.00 10.98 4.33
N CYS A 4 -15.19 11.53 5.53
CA CYS A 4 -16.08 10.94 6.53
C CYS A 4 -17.55 10.97 6.10
N ASP A 5 -17.99 12.05 5.49
CA ASP A 5 -19.36 12.21 4.97
C ASP A 5 -19.64 11.20 3.85
N TYR A 6 -18.70 11.06 2.91
CA TYR A 6 -18.78 10.05 1.84
C TYR A 6 -18.83 8.62 2.38
N SER A 7 -17.96 8.29 3.34
CA SER A 7 -17.92 6.95 3.94
C SER A 7 -19.20 6.66 4.71
N ALA A 8 -19.69 7.61 5.51
CA ALA A 8 -20.94 7.48 6.25
C ALA A 8 -22.15 7.28 5.31
N SER A 9 -22.22 8.07 4.23
CA SER A 9 -23.30 7.95 3.23
C SER A 9 -23.28 6.63 2.48
N ALA A 10 -22.10 6.04 2.30
CA ALA A 10 -21.91 4.76 1.64
C ALA A 10 -21.99 3.55 2.61
N GLY A 11 -22.10 3.78 3.90
CA GLY A 11 -22.04 2.72 4.92
C GLY A 11 -20.68 2.02 5.00
N LEU A 12 -19.60 2.74 4.65
CA LEU A 12 -18.24 2.21 4.63
C LEU A 12 -17.38 2.83 5.76
N ASP A 13 -16.38 2.09 6.21
CA ASP A 13 -15.39 2.61 7.13
C ASP A 13 -14.58 3.74 6.49
N CYS A 14 -14.41 4.83 7.21
CA CYS A 14 -13.59 5.95 6.74
C CYS A 14 -12.11 5.58 6.68
N GLU A 15 -11.65 4.76 7.61
CA GLU A 15 -10.26 4.34 7.74
C GLU A 15 -10.18 2.95 8.37
N LYS A 16 -9.31 2.10 7.87
CA LYS A 16 -8.95 0.80 8.45
C LYS A 16 -7.61 0.91 9.16
N VAL A 17 -7.50 0.27 10.30
CA VAL A 17 -6.29 0.28 11.13
C VAL A 17 -5.27 -0.74 10.62
N ASN A 18 -3.98 -0.43 10.69
CA ASN A 18 -2.90 -1.37 10.45
C ASN A 18 -2.50 -2.05 11.76
N ASP A 19 -3.16 -3.12 12.11
CA ASP A 19 -2.91 -3.93 13.32
C ASP A 19 -2.38 -5.34 12.97
N PHE A 20 -1.99 -5.57 11.74
CA PHE A 20 -1.68 -6.90 11.21
C PHE A 20 -0.28 -7.01 10.58
N LEU A 21 0.33 -5.90 10.10
CA LEU A 21 1.51 -5.97 9.26
C LEU A 21 2.72 -6.55 9.99
N THR A 22 2.95 -6.14 11.22
CA THR A 22 4.03 -6.64 12.06
C THR A 22 3.91 -8.16 12.27
N ASP A 23 2.71 -8.64 12.58
CA ASP A 23 2.44 -10.07 12.75
C ASP A 23 2.56 -10.85 11.44
N SER A 24 2.06 -10.30 10.34
CA SER A 24 2.21 -10.91 9.01
C SER A 24 3.67 -11.07 8.61
N LEU A 25 4.52 -10.08 8.87
CA LEU A 25 5.96 -10.14 8.59
C LEU A 25 6.68 -11.14 9.50
N ASN A 26 6.31 -11.22 10.77
CA ASN A 26 6.83 -12.21 11.70
C ASN A 26 6.44 -13.64 11.28
N ASN A 27 5.20 -13.86 10.90
CA ASN A 27 4.72 -15.13 10.38
C ASN A 27 5.44 -15.52 9.08
N TRP A 28 5.61 -14.59 8.16
CA TRP A 28 6.36 -14.79 6.92
C TRP A 28 7.81 -15.22 7.19
N LYS A 29 8.49 -14.53 8.13
CA LYS A 29 9.85 -14.87 8.58
C LYS A 29 9.91 -16.28 9.17
N ASN A 30 9.01 -16.58 10.12
CA ASN A 30 9.00 -17.86 10.85
C ASN A 30 8.69 -19.04 9.91
N THR A 31 7.70 -18.90 9.02
CA THR A 31 7.32 -19.94 8.06
C THR A 31 8.45 -20.28 7.10
N ARG A 32 9.30 -19.32 6.77
CA ARG A 32 10.45 -19.51 5.87
C ARG A 32 11.74 -19.85 6.61
N ASN A 33 11.72 -19.84 7.93
CA ASN A 33 12.88 -20.06 8.80
C ASN A 33 14.07 -19.18 8.42
N ILE A 34 13.81 -17.88 8.20
CA ILE A 34 14.82 -16.88 7.81
C ILE A 34 15.09 -15.90 8.94
N HIS A 35 16.25 -15.26 8.90
CA HIS A 35 16.61 -14.14 9.77
C HIS A 35 16.55 -12.84 8.97
N TYR A 36 16.22 -11.75 9.64
CA TYR A 36 16.33 -10.42 9.02
C TYR A 36 17.79 -10.11 8.74
N ASN A 37 18.05 -9.57 7.56
CA ASN A 37 19.38 -9.11 7.19
C ASN A 37 19.66 -7.71 7.76
N GLU A 38 20.91 -7.24 7.61
CA GLU A 38 21.35 -5.94 8.13
C GLU A 38 20.48 -4.76 7.67
N LEU A 39 20.02 -4.76 6.41
CA LEU A 39 19.13 -3.74 5.89
C LEU A 39 17.77 -3.76 6.59
N GLN A 40 17.19 -4.92 6.77
CA GLN A 40 15.89 -5.09 7.42
C GLN A 40 15.97 -4.72 8.91
N GLU A 41 17.04 -5.12 9.61
CA GLU A 41 17.28 -4.72 10.99
C GLU A 41 17.50 -3.21 11.12
N PHE A 42 18.22 -2.59 10.17
CA PHE A 42 18.40 -1.16 10.13
C PHE A 42 17.06 -0.42 9.98
N CYS A 43 16.19 -0.89 9.08
CA CYS A 43 14.87 -0.32 8.88
C CYS A 43 13.98 -0.44 10.12
N ILE A 44 14.00 -1.57 10.82
CA ILE A 44 13.27 -1.78 12.08
C ILE A 44 13.74 -0.79 13.17
N LYS A 45 15.05 -0.56 13.27
CA LYS A 45 15.63 0.31 14.31
C LYS A 45 15.41 1.80 14.05
N ASN A 46 15.04 2.18 12.82
CA ASN A 46 14.93 3.58 12.39
C ASN A 46 13.51 3.92 11.86
N THR A 47 12.48 3.34 12.43
CA THR A 47 11.09 3.55 12.00
C THR A 47 10.63 5.00 12.10
N ASP A 48 11.19 5.80 13.01
CA ASP A 48 10.83 7.21 13.21
C ASP A 48 11.64 8.19 12.35
N SER A 49 12.53 7.67 11.50
CA SER A 49 13.40 8.49 10.64
C SER A 49 13.04 8.32 9.17
N ASN A 50 13.25 9.38 8.37
CA ASN A 50 13.24 9.25 6.93
C ASN A 50 14.52 8.55 6.46
N LEU A 51 14.38 7.54 5.60
CA LEU A 51 15.50 6.71 5.16
C LEU A 51 15.70 6.81 3.65
N ILE A 52 16.95 6.86 3.23
CA ILE A 52 17.36 6.63 1.84
C ILE A 52 18.14 5.32 1.82
N VAL A 53 17.64 4.37 1.04
CA VAL A 53 18.18 3.02 0.97
C VAL A 53 18.69 2.73 -0.44
N THR A 54 19.98 2.39 -0.54
CA THR A 54 20.57 1.87 -1.78
C THR A 54 21.03 0.44 -1.51
N ALA A 55 20.43 -0.52 -2.21
CA ALA A 55 20.77 -1.93 -2.04
C ALA A 55 20.57 -2.70 -3.37
N PRO A 56 21.38 -3.75 -3.63
CA PRO A 56 21.23 -4.60 -4.80
C PRO A 56 19.85 -5.24 -4.90
N THR A 57 19.48 -5.68 -6.10
CA THR A 57 18.27 -6.49 -6.31
C THR A 57 18.36 -7.79 -5.52
N GLY A 58 17.26 -8.23 -4.93
CA GLY A 58 17.20 -9.46 -4.12
C GLY A 58 17.55 -9.30 -2.65
N MET A 59 18.00 -8.12 -2.21
CA MET A 59 18.34 -7.84 -0.79
C MET A 59 17.12 -7.66 0.14
N GLY A 60 15.90 -7.92 -0.34
CA GLY A 60 14.70 -7.80 0.49
C GLY A 60 14.29 -6.36 0.80
N LYS A 61 14.50 -5.41 -0.15
CA LYS A 61 14.11 -4.00 -0.01
C LYS A 61 12.61 -3.83 0.29
N THR A 62 11.77 -4.62 -0.35
CA THR A 62 10.31 -4.57 -0.14
C THR A 62 9.95 -4.89 1.31
N GLU A 63 10.48 -5.98 1.84
CA GLU A 63 10.25 -6.38 3.22
C GLU A 63 10.86 -5.37 4.20
N ALA A 64 12.03 -4.82 3.88
CA ALA A 64 12.68 -3.76 4.67
C ALA A 64 11.81 -2.50 4.75
N GLY A 65 11.21 -2.09 3.64
CA GLY A 65 10.27 -0.96 3.61
C GLY A 65 9.01 -1.23 4.43
N LEU A 66 8.42 -2.42 4.32
CA LEU A 66 7.26 -2.81 5.12
C LEU A 66 7.59 -2.89 6.62
N LEU A 67 8.77 -3.39 6.98
CA LEU A 67 9.27 -3.40 8.37
C LEU A 67 9.47 -1.98 8.92
N TRP A 68 10.00 -1.07 8.09
CA TRP A 68 10.09 0.35 8.45
C TRP A 68 8.71 0.99 8.63
N CYS A 69 7.74 0.57 7.84
CA CYS A 69 6.36 1.05 7.94
C CYS A 69 5.76 0.71 9.31
N GLY A 70 5.97 -0.52 9.81
CA GLY A 70 5.38 -1.02 11.04
C GLY A 70 3.85 -0.91 10.99
N ASP A 71 3.23 -0.53 12.09
CA ASP A 71 1.76 -0.42 12.22
C ASP A 71 1.21 0.93 11.72
N ASN A 72 1.99 1.67 10.94
CA ASN A 72 1.50 2.92 10.33
C ASN A 72 0.77 2.64 9.02
N LYS A 73 -0.08 3.57 8.62
CA LYS A 73 -0.60 3.61 7.26
C LYS A 73 0.54 3.79 6.26
N CYS A 74 0.55 3.01 5.19
CA CYS A 74 1.65 2.94 4.26
C CYS A 74 1.21 3.08 2.80
N PHE A 75 1.93 3.92 2.06
CA PHE A 75 1.86 3.99 0.60
C PHE A 75 3.12 3.40 -0.01
N PHE A 76 2.96 2.39 -0.85
CA PHE A 76 4.03 1.84 -1.66
C PHE A 76 3.90 2.40 -3.08
N VAL A 77 4.79 3.34 -3.42
CA VAL A 77 4.70 4.12 -4.66
C VAL A 77 5.69 3.58 -5.69
N LEU A 78 5.19 3.24 -6.87
CA LEU A 78 5.97 2.68 -7.97
C LEU A 78 5.64 3.40 -9.29
N PRO A 79 6.62 3.56 -10.20
CA PRO A 79 6.44 4.33 -11.43
C PRO A 79 5.63 3.60 -12.51
N LEU A 80 5.60 2.26 -12.48
CA LEU A 80 5.03 1.43 -13.54
C LEU A 80 3.83 0.61 -13.06
N LYS A 81 2.71 0.63 -13.79
CA LYS A 81 1.50 -0.14 -13.48
C LYS A 81 1.75 -1.65 -13.38
N THR A 82 2.60 -2.20 -14.25
CA THR A 82 2.95 -3.63 -14.21
C THR A 82 3.69 -4.01 -12.94
N ALA A 83 4.59 -3.15 -12.47
CA ALA A 83 5.29 -3.34 -11.20
C ALA A 83 4.34 -3.22 -10.00
N ILE A 84 3.38 -2.31 -10.07
CA ILE A 84 2.34 -2.11 -9.05
C ILE A 84 1.48 -3.36 -8.91
N ASN A 85 1.00 -3.94 -10.00
CA ASN A 85 0.19 -5.16 -9.97
C ASN A 85 0.96 -6.33 -9.36
N ALA A 86 2.23 -6.52 -9.76
CA ALA A 86 3.10 -7.56 -9.21
C ALA A 86 3.37 -7.34 -7.70
N MET A 87 3.59 -6.09 -7.29
CA MET A 87 3.80 -5.73 -5.90
C MET A 87 2.53 -5.93 -5.07
N TYR A 88 1.38 -5.55 -5.60
CA TYR A 88 0.07 -5.78 -4.97
C TYR A 88 -0.16 -7.27 -4.69
N GLU A 89 0.04 -8.14 -5.68
CA GLU A 89 -0.10 -9.59 -5.50
C GLU A 89 0.90 -10.17 -4.48
N ARG A 90 2.11 -9.61 -4.42
CA ARG A 90 3.13 -10.01 -3.44
C ARG A 90 2.72 -9.62 -2.02
N ILE A 91 2.30 -8.36 -1.81
CA ILE A 91 1.91 -7.85 -0.49
C ILE A 91 0.58 -8.48 -0.05
N LYS A 92 -0.38 -8.68 -0.95
CA LYS A 92 -1.63 -9.41 -0.71
C LYS A 92 -1.37 -10.80 -0.15
N LYS A 93 -0.41 -11.56 -0.73
CA LYS A 93 -0.01 -12.87 -0.25
C LYS A 93 0.73 -12.84 1.09
N LEU A 94 1.46 -11.78 1.37
CA LEU A 94 2.17 -11.61 2.64
C LEU A 94 1.22 -11.24 3.78
N CYS A 95 0.22 -10.40 3.48
CA CYS A 95 -0.74 -9.89 4.46
C CYS A 95 -2.02 -10.74 4.57
N GLY A 96 -2.25 -11.68 3.66
CA GLY A 96 -3.36 -12.62 3.73
C GLY A 96 -3.05 -13.71 4.74
N ASP A 97 -3.89 -13.81 5.77
CA ASP A 97 -3.90 -14.95 6.68
C ASP A 97 -4.65 -16.13 6.04
N ASN A 98 -5.05 -17.11 6.84
CA ASN A 98 -5.70 -18.35 6.42
C ASN A 98 -7.03 -18.17 5.67
N SER A 99 -7.65 -16.99 5.66
CA SER A 99 -8.82 -16.67 4.82
C SER A 99 -8.37 -15.96 3.53
N GLN A 100 -8.87 -16.42 2.40
CA GLN A 100 -8.54 -15.86 1.07
C GLN A 100 -9.04 -14.42 0.85
N GLU A 101 -9.70 -13.79 1.82
CA GLU A 101 -10.35 -12.48 1.67
C GLU A 101 -9.86 -11.39 2.63
N ASP A 102 -9.06 -11.72 3.65
CA ASP A 102 -8.58 -10.75 4.65
C ASP A 102 -7.77 -9.60 4.04
N TYR A 103 -7.13 -9.83 2.88
CA TYR A 103 -6.41 -8.77 2.17
C TYR A 103 -7.31 -7.59 1.77
N LYS A 104 -8.62 -7.79 1.61
CA LYS A 104 -9.57 -6.73 1.24
C LYS A 104 -9.75 -5.67 2.34
N GLU A 105 -9.42 -6.01 3.56
CA GLU A 105 -9.40 -5.10 4.69
C GLU A 105 -8.03 -4.42 4.87
N ARG A 106 -7.00 -4.92 4.18
CA ARG A 106 -5.59 -4.66 4.46
C ARG A 106 -4.85 -3.93 3.34
N VAL A 107 -5.10 -4.31 2.08
CA VAL A 107 -4.25 -3.93 0.95
C VAL A 107 -5.08 -3.37 -0.19
N ALA A 108 -4.75 -2.16 -0.64
CA ALA A 108 -5.37 -1.51 -1.79
C ALA A 108 -4.42 -1.45 -2.98
N LEU A 109 -4.99 -1.56 -4.19
CA LEU A 109 -4.34 -1.23 -5.45
C LEU A 109 -4.97 0.06 -6.01
N VAL A 110 -4.16 1.07 -6.31
CA VAL A 110 -4.67 2.36 -6.82
C VAL A 110 -3.85 2.86 -8.00
N HIS A 111 -4.40 2.72 -9.19
CA HIS A 111 -3.91 3.31 -10.44
C HIS A 111 -5.07 3.56 -11.41
N SER A 112 -4.83 4.19 -12.55
CA SER A 112 -5.89 4.58 -13.49
C SER A 112 -6.81 3.41 -13.92
N ASP A 113 -6.28 2.20 -14.04
CA ASP A 113 -6.98 1.01 -14.55
C ASP A 113 -7.43 0.07 -13.42
N MET A 114 -7.39 0.53 -12.17
CA MET A 114 -7.72 -0.25 -10.96
C MET A 114 -9.06 -0.98 -11.07
N LYS A 115 -10.09 -0.34 -11.63
CA LYS A 115 -11.43 -0.94 -11.78
C LYS A 115 -11.41 -2.15 -12.71
N SER A 116 -10.72 -2.04 -13.84
CA SER A 116 -10.57 -3.14 -14.80
C SER A 116 -9.82 -4.30 -14.15
N TYR A 117 -8.76 -4.00 -13.40
CA TYR A 117 -7.98 -5.00 -12.70
C TYR A 117 -8.83 -5.78 -11.68
N TYR A 118 -9.59 -5.11 -10.82
CA TYR A 118 -10.46 -5.76 -9.85
C TYR A 118 -11.61 -6.54 -10.50
N LEU A 119 -12.12 -6.07 -11.65
CA LEU A 119 -13.15 -6.76 -12.41
C LEU A 119 -12.58 -8.05 -13.02
N GLU A 120 -11.42 -8.01 -13.64
CA GLU A 120 -10.73 -9.17 -14.19
C GLU A 120 -10.41 -10.20 -13.10
N ASP A 121 -9.87 -9.76 -11.94
CA ASP A 121 -9.61 -10.64 -10.81
C ASP A 121 -10.88 -11.33 -10.31
N SER A 122 -12.00 -10.61 -10.26
CA SER A 122 -13.30 -11.18 -9.87
C SER A 122 -13.80 -12.24 -10.87
N ILE A 123 -13.64 -12.00 -12.17
CA ILE A 123 -14.01 -12.96 -13.23
C ILE A 123 -13.13 -14.21 -13.15
N ILE A 124 -11.82 -14.05 -13.04
CA ILE A 124 -10.85 -15.16 -12.96
C ILE A 124 -11.10 -16.01 -11.71
N SER A 125 -11.40 -15.37 -10.57
CA SER A 125 -11.66 -16.06 -9.31
C SER A 125 -13.07 -16.64 -9.20
N GLY A 126 -13.98 -16.37 -10.17
CA GLY A 126 -15.36 -16.78 -10.14
C GLY A 126 -16.19 -16.10 -9.04
N LYS A 127 -15.76 -14.93 -8.57
CA LYS A 127 -16.42 -14.14 -7.53
C LYS A 127 -17.13 -12.93 -8.13
N ASN A 128 -18.07 -12.37 -7.38
CA ASN A 128 -18.70 -11.11 -7.75
C ASN A 128 -17.73 -9.94 -7.54
N TYR A 129 -17.84 -8.91 -8.39
CA TYR A 129 -17.10 -7.65 -8.21
C TYR A 129 -17.45 -7.01 -6.87
N ASP A 130 -16.42 -6.76 -6.07
CA ASP A 130 -16.59 -6.17 -4.74
C ASP A 130 -16.50 -4.63 -4.83
N PHE A 131 -17.67 -4.03 -4.95
CA PHE A 131 -17.81 -2.58 -5.06
C PHE A 131 -17.32 -1.84 -3.79
N ALA A 132 -17.59 -2.41 -2.61
CA ALA A 132 -17.19 -1.82 -1.33
C ALA A 132 -15.67 -1.75 -1.22
N TYR A 133 -14.99 -2.85 -1.52
CA TYR A 133 -13.54 -2.91 -1.54
C TYR A 133 -12.91 -1.93 -2.54
N ALA A 134 -13.46 -1.85 -3.75
CA ALA A 134 -12.98 -0.90 -4.76
C ALA A 134 -13.18 0.57 -4.32
N GLN A 135 -14.28 0.87 -3.62
CA GLN A 135 -14.54 2.18 -3.06
C GLN A 135 -13.57 2.53 -1.91
N CYS A 136 -13.37 1.59 -0.96
CA CYS A 136 -12.39 1.77 0.13
C CYS A 136 -10.98 2.01 -0.42
N SER A 137 -10.58 1.26 -1.46
CA SER A 137 -9.29 1.45 -2.14
C SER A 137 -9.17 2.86 -2.74
N LYS A 138 -10.19 3.31 -3.49
CA LYS A 138 -10.22 4.64 -4.11
C LYS A 138 -10.19 5.77 -3.08
N GLN A 139 -10.82 5.59 -1.94
CA GLN A 139 -10.86 6.56 -0.85
C GLN A 139 -9.60 6.52 0.03
N LEU A 140 -8.62 5.69 -0.32
CA LEU A 140 -7.40 5.50 0.48
C LEU A 140 -7.73 5.11 1.93
N ALA A 141 -8.76 4.29 2.13
CA ALA A 141 -9.21 3.88 3.47
C ALA A 141 -8.39 2.72 4.02
N LEU A 142 -7.75 1.92 3.16
CA LEU A 142 -7.02 0.71 3.58
C LEU A 142 -5.61 1.04 4.10
N PRO A 143 -5.09 0.23 5.03
CA PRO A 143 -3.81 0.47 5.70
C PRO A 143 -2.61 0.50 4.76
N ILE A 144 -2.56 -0.42 3.79
CA ILE A 144 -1.49 -0.49 2.81
C ILE A 144 -2.06 -0.17 1.43
N THR A 145 -1.52 0.83 0.77
CA THR A 145 -1.92 1.22 -0.58
C THR A 145 -0.73 1.16 -1.52
N ILE A 146 -0.84 0.34 -2.58
CA ILE A 146 0.14 0.29 -3.66
C ILE A 146 -0.38 1.15 -4.82
N CYS A 147 0.38 2.16 -5.23
CA CYS A 147 -0.11 3.15 -6.18
C CYS A 147 0.97 3.73 -7.09
N THR A 148 0.52 4.39 -8.16
CA THR A 148 1.36 5.29 -8.97
C THR A 148 1.47 6.66 -8.29
N PRO A 149 2.55 7.43 -8.56
CA PRO A 149 2.75 8.76 -7.96
C PRO A 149 1.62 9.74 -8.27
N ASP A 150 1.06 9.69 -9.47
CA ASP A 150 -0.05 10.56 -9.89
C ASP A 150 -1.35 10.34 -9.09
N GLN A 151 -1.51 9.17 -8.48
CA GLN A 151 -2.70 8.88 -7.69
C GLN A 151 -2.66 9.47 -6.29
N ILE A 152 -1.47 9.75 -5.77
CA ILE A 152 -1.32 10.27 -4.40
C ILE A 152 -0.73 11.68 -4.36
N PHE A 153 0.26 11.99 -5.20
CA PHE A 153 0.97 13.28 -5.12
C PHE A 153 0.30 14.43 -5.87
N ASP A 154 -0.86 14.21 -6.50
CA ASP A 154 -1.65 15.27 -7.13
C ASP A 154 -2.10 16.35 -6.13
N PHE A 155 -2.08 16.07 -4.82
CA PHE A 155 -2.32 17.09 -3.79
C PHE A 155 -1.28 18.24 -3.84
N ALA A 156 -0.06 17.97 -4.29
CA ALA A 156 0.97 18.99 -4.45
C ALA A 156 0.56 20.04 -5.51
N LEU A 157 -0.20 19.63 -6.51
CA LEU A 157 -0.74 20.49 -7.58
C LEU A 157 -2.10 21.12 -7.21
N LYS A 158 -2.66 20.80 -6.05
CA LYS A 158 -3.93 21.30 -5.52
C LYS A 158 -5.11 21.11 -6.50
N TYR A 159 -5.18 19.98 -7.20
CA TYR A 159 -6.35 19.62 -7.99
C TYR A 159 -7.58 19.44 -7.09
N ALA A 160 -8.78 19.66 -7.64
CA ALA A 160 -10.02 19.55 -6.88
C ALA A 160 -10.13 18.21 -6.12
N GLY A 161 -10.36 18.28 -4.80
CA GLY A 161 -10.41 17.12 -3.92
C GLY A 161 -9.05 16.71 -3.32
N TYR A 162 -8.01 17.53 -3.47
CA TYR A 162 -6.68 17.25 -2.93
C TYR A 162 -6.63 17.18 -1.40
N GLU A 163 -7.56 17.84 -0.72
CA GLU A 163 -7.55 18.03 0.73
C GLU A 163 -7.59 16.70 1.49
N TYR A 164 -8.39 15.74 1.02
CA TYR A 164 -8.46 14.44 1.68
C TYR A 164 -7.17 13.64 1.50
N LYS A 165 -6.54 13.73 0.31
CA LYS A 165 -5.25 13.07 0.05
C LYS A 165 -4.14 13.69 0.89
N LEU A 166 -4.09 15.01 0.99
CA LEU A 166 -3.15 15.72 1.85
C LEU A 166 -3.35 15.32 3.33
N ALA A 167 -4.60 15.26 3.79
CA ALA A 167 -4.93 14.83 5.15
C ALA A 167 -4.46 13.40 5.41
N VAL A 168 -4.72 12.47 4.49
CA VAL A 168 -4.25 11.08 4.61
C VAL A 168 -2.72 11.00 4.57
N ALA A 169 -2.07 11.75 3.68
CA ALA A 169 -0.62 11.80 3.57
C ALA A 169 0.05 12.28 4.85
N SER A 170 -0.56 13.19 5.59
CA SER A 170 0.03 13.81 6.79
C SER A 170 0.31 12.85 7.95
N TYR A 171 -0.37 11.70 7.99
CA TYR A 171 -0.18 10.65 9.01
C TYR A 171 0.30 9.32 8.43
N SER A 172 0.68 9.31 7.16
CA SER A 172 1.09 8.09 6.47
C SER A 172 2.59 8.05 6.22
N LYS A 173 3.11 6.85 6.07
CA LYS A 173 4.48 6.61 5.60
C LYS A 173 4.49 6.32 4.09
N PHE A 174 5.52 6.77 3.41
CA PHE A 174 5.69 6.58 1.97
C PHE A 174 6.96 5.78 1.69
N ILE A 175 6.81 4.67 0.99
CA ILE A 175 7.90 3.89 0.41
C ILE A 175 7.91 4.22 -1.08
N ILE A 176 8.90 4.98 -1.52
CA ILE A 176 9.07 5.34 -2.93
C ILE A 176 10.15 4.44 -3.50
N ASP A 177 9.76 3.48 -4.33
CA ASP A 177 10.68 2.51 -4.93
C ASP A 177 11.03 2.89 -6.37
N GLU A 178 12.17 2.41 -6.86
CA GLU A 178 12.69 2.66 -8.22
C GLU A 178 12.81 4.16 -8.55
N ILE A 179 13.30 4.96 -7.60
CA ILE A 179 13.34 6.43 -7.68
C ILE A 179 14.02 6.94 -8.96
N GLN A 180 14.98 6.17 -9.52
CA GLN A 180 15.68 6.51 -10.76
C GLN A 180 14.79 6.47 -12.02
N MET A 181 13.60 5.87 -11.93
CA MET A 181 12.65 5.77 -13.04
C MET A 181 11.65 6.93 -13.10
N TYR A 182 11.66 7.80 -12.09
CA TYR A 182 10.80 8.97 -12.08
C TYR A 182 11.41 10.10 -12.91
N SER A 183 10.54 10.86 -13.60
CA SER A 183 10.99 12.10 -14.22
C SER A 183 11.45 13.09 -13.14
N PRO A 184 12.51 13.87 -13.40
CA PRO A 184 12.95 14.93 -12.49
C PRO A 184 11.85 15.94 -12.12
N ASP A 185 10.85 16.11 -13.01
CA ASP A 185 9.73 17.02 -12.78
C ASP A 185 8.71 16.47 -11.76
N VAL A 186 8.83 15.20 -11.37
CA VAL A 186 7.94 14.52 -10.41
C VAL A 186 8.56 14.46 -9.01
N LEU A 187 9.89 14.58 -8.92
CA LEU A 187 10.67 14.55 -7.68
C LEU A 187 10.99 15.97 -7.19
#